data_718cc7800760028f6a751ac0961fe522
#
_entry.id   718cc7800760028f6a751ac0961fe522
#
_cell.length_a   1.000
_cell.length_b   1.000
_cell.length_c   1.000
_cell.angle_alpha   90.00
_cell.angle_beta   90.00
_cell.angle_gamma   90.00
#
_symmetry.space_group_name_H-M   'P 1'
#
loop_
_entity.id
_entity.type
_entity.pdbx_description
1 polymer ?
#
loop_
_entity_poly.entity_id
_entity_poly.type
_entity_poly.pdbx_seq_one_letter_code
_entity_poly.pdbx_strand_id
1 'polypeptide(L)'
;KNLLVAVYHEGGRVQRFKDEFTNIPKMNLIGQIYQKDKKHANKIAKLIGWIIAEELAAVDIDFSFTPVLDIDYGASSVIGDRAFHQDIDPISELASSLIEGLNFGGMQSVGKHFPGHGFIKTDTHTEVAIDDRPLETIQNNDMLTFNNLIKIGIKGIMPSHIIYSSCDQNPSG
;
A
#
# COMPACT_ATOMS: atom_id res chain seq x y z
N LYS A 1 -6.41 -13.10 -22.72
CA LYS A 1 -6.39 -11.64 -22.57
C LYS A 1 -5.01 -11.14 -22.97
N ASN A 2 -4.92 -10.19 -23.91
CA ASN A 2 -3.63 -9.69 -24.42
C ASN A 2 -3.12 -8.46 -23.67
N LEU A 3 -3.94 -7.88 -22.79
CA LEU A 3 -3.62 -6.72 -21.97
C LEU A 3 -4.05 -6.97 -20.53
N LEU A 4 -3.20 -6.54 -19.59
CA LEU A 4 -3.55 -6.51 -18.18
C LEU A 4 -4.28 -5.19 -17.88
N VAL A 5 -5.38 -5.28 -17.15
CA VAL A 5 -6.18 -4.14 -16.71
C VAL A 5 -6.01 -3.98 -15.21
N ALA A 6 -5.57 -2.80 -14.78
CA ALA A 6 -5.31 -2.49 -13.38
C ALA A 6 -6.10 -1.27 -12.91
N VAL A 7 -6.34 -1.19 -11.61
CA VAL A 7 -7.09 -0.09 -11.02
C VAL A 7 -6.52 0.34 -9.67
N TYR A 8 -6.73 1.61 -9.30
CA TYR A 8 -6.54 2.09 -7.92
C TYR A 8 -7.80 1.81 -7.10
N HIS A 9 -7.78 0.69 -6.37
CA HIS A 9 -8.90 0.24 -5.55
C HIS A 9 -8.36 -0.41 -4.29
N GLU A 10 -8.05 0.41 -3.28
CA GLU A 10 -7.43 0.00 -2.02
C GLU A 10 -8.34 0.19 -0.82
N GLY A 11 -9.43 0.94 -0.98
CA GLY A 11 -10.37 1.31 0.07
C GLY A 11 -10.30 2.79 0.47
N GLY A 12 -11.17 3.20 1.39
CA GLY A 12 -11.27 4.57 1.84
C GLY A 12 -11.50 5.54 0.70
N ARG A 13 -10.70 6.62 0.65
CA ARG A 13 -10.78 7.65 -0.40
C ARG A 13 -10.22 7.21 -1.76
N VAL A 14 -9.47 6.11 -1.80
CA VAL A 14 -8.89 5.55 -3.02
C VAL A 14 -9.59 4.24 -3.36
N GLN A 15 -10.85 4.35 -3.69
CA GLN A 15 -11.69 3.27 -4.16
C GLN A 15 -12.38 3.71 -5.45
N ARG A 16 -12.00 3.09 -6.59
CA ARG A 16 -12.49 3.51 -7.92
C ARG A 16 -13.96 3.19 -8.12
N PHE A 17 -14.37 1.98 -7.80
CA PHE A 17 -15.75 1.54 -7.93
C PHE A 17 -16.44 1.62 -6.57
N LYS A 18 -17.62 2.23 -6.52
CA LYS A 18 -18.40 2.43 -5.28
C LYS A 18 -19.79 1.84 -5.38
N ASP A 19 -20.50 2.18 -6.45
CA ASP A 19 -21.85 1.68 -6.68
C ASP A 19 -21.77 0.19 -6.99
N GLU A 20 -22.57 -0.61 -6.31
CA GLU A 20 -22.63 -2.08 -6.39
C GLU A 20 -21.36 -2.82 -5.90
N PHE A 21 -20.36 -2.08 -5.33
CA PHE A 21 -19.16 -2.64 -4.71
C PHE A 21 -19.20 -2.47 -3.19
N THR A 22 -18.56 -3.39 -2.49
CA THR A 22 -18.37 -3.29 -1.05
C THR A 22 -17.58 -2.02 -0.71
N ASN A 23 -18.09 -1.22 0.21
CA ASN A 23 -17.36 -0.04 0.69
C ASN A 23 -16.21 -0.46 1.61
N ILE A 24 -15.00 -0.52 1.06
CA ILE A 24 -13.80 -0.93 1.78
C ILE A 24 -13.35 0.20 2.72
N PRO A 25 -13.12 -0.08 4.01
CA PRO A 25 -12.68 0.94 4.96
C PRO A 25 -11.27 1.46 4.62
N LYS A 26 -10.93 2.62 5.14
CA LYS A 26 -9.56 3.12 5.09
C LYS A 26 -8.62 2.28 5.96
N MET A 27 -7.39 2.04 5.49
CA MET A 27 -6.50 1.06 6.10
C MET A 27 -6.06 1.41 7.52
N ASN A 28 -5.98 2.68 7.89
CA ASN A 28 -5.64 3.08 9.25
C ASN A 28 -6.66 2.62 10.30
N LEU A 29 -7.93 2.39 9.92
CA LEU A 29 -8.93 1.79 10.83
C LEU A 29 -8.56 0.36 11.18
N ILE A 30 -8.01 -0.39 10.21
CA ILE A 30 -7.56 -1.76 10.46
C ILE A 30 -6.33 -1.75 11.39
N GLY A 31 -5.43 -0.77 11.22
CA GLY A 31 -4.33 -0.52 12.14
C GLY A 31 -4.78 -0.22 13.57
N GLN A 32 -5.84 0.58 13.74
CA GLN A 32 -6.44 0.85 15.05
C GLN A 32 -7.05 -0.41 15.70
N ILE A 33 -7.65 -1.29 14.91
CA ILE A 33 -8.14 -2.59 15.39
C ILE A 33 -6.95 -3.47 15.81
N TYR A 34 -5.86 -3.47 15.04
CA TYR A 34 -4.66 -4.24 15.33
C TYR A 34 -4.07 -3.94 16.70
N GLN A 35 -4.09 -2.66 17.12
CA GLN A 35 -3.64 -2.27 18.47
C GLN A 35 -4.47 -2.90 19.60
N LYS A 36 -5.73 -3.23 19.34
CA LYS A 36 -6.67 -3.81 20.32
C LYS A 36 -6.74 -5.33 20.22
N ASP A 37 -6.81 -5.83 19.01
CA ASP A 37 -6.92 -7.27 18.70
C ASP A 37 -6.23 -7.57 17.37
N LYS A 38 -4.97 -7.92 17.46
CA LYS A 38 -4.11 -8.28 16.34
C LYS A 38 -4.69 -9.39 15.47
N LYS A 39 -5.22 -10.44 16.11
CA LYS A 39 -5.79 -11.59 15.39
C LYS A 39 -7.05 -11.22 14.60
N HIS A 40 -7.88 -10.38 15.19
CA HIS A 40 -9.09 -9.89 14.53
C HIS A 40 -8.76 -8.97 13.35
N ALA A 41 -7.80 -8.03 13.53
CA ALA A 41 -7.35 -7.15 12.47
C ALA A 41 -6.79 -7.90 11.25
N ASN A 42 -5.95 -8.92 11.48
CA ASN A 42 -5.41 -9.75 10.41
C ASN A 42 -6.52 -10.51 9.65
N LYS A 43 -7.54 -11.00 10.34
CA LYS A 43 -8.70 -11.62 9.68
C LYS A 43 -9.46 -10.63 8.80
N ILE A 44 -9.66 -9.41 9.29
CA ILE A 44 -10.33 -8.34 8.53
C ILE A 44 -9.49 -7.98 7.29
N ALA A 45 -8.18 -7.78 7.45
CA ALA A 45 -7.30 -7.48 6.33
C ALA A 45 -7.34 -8.57 5.24
N LYS A 46 -7.32 -9.84 5.64
CA LYS A 46 -7.46 -10.97 4.72
C LYS A 46 -8.83 -10.97 4.01
N LEU A 47 -9.91 -10.73 4.74
CA LEU A 47 -11.25 -10.64 4.16
C LEU A 47 -11.37 -9.49 3.16
N ILE A 48 -10.80 -8.33 3.48
CA ILE A 48 -10.74 -7.18 2.57
C ILE A 48 -10.02 -7.55 1.27
N GLY A 49 -8.85 -8.18 1.37
CA GLY A 49 -8.11 -8.62 0.19
C GLY A 49 -8.91 -9.57 -0.70
N TRP A 50 -9.61 -10.52 -0.08
CA TRP A 50 -10.48 -11.45 -0.82
C TRP A 50 -11.65 -10.72 -1.51
N ILE A 51 -12.36 -9.83 -0.81
CA ILE A 51 -13.46 -9.05 -1.37
C ILE A 51 -12.97 -8.22 -2.58
N ILE A 52 -11.84 -7.52 -2.45
CA ILE A 52 -11.24 -6.76 -3.55
C ILE A 52 -11.00 -7.66 -4.76
N ALA A 53 -10.44 -8.85 -4.55
CA ALA A 53 -10.14 -9.77 -5.64
C ALA A 53 -11.40 -10.26 -6.35
N GLU A 54 -12.40 -10.73 -5.60
CA GLU A 54 -13.64 -11.26 -6.16
C GLU A 54 -14.44 -10.19 -6.92
N GLU A 55 -14.61 -9.01 -6.32
CA GLU A 55 -15.39 -7.94 -6.94
C GLU A 55 -14.71 -7.37 -8.19
N LEU A 56 -13.39 -7.19 -8.18
CA LEU A 56 -12.65 -6.70 -9.34
C LEU A 56 -12.57 -7.73 -10.46
N ALA A 57 -12.38 -9.01 -10.12
CA ALA A 57 -12.39 -10.09 -11.11
C ALA A 57 -13.74 -10.23 -11.80
N ALA A 58 -14.85 -9.98 -11.09
CA ALA A 58 -16.20 -10.01 -11.65
C ALA A 58 -16.44 -8.96 -12.76
N VAL A 59 -15.60 -7.92 -12.81
CA VAL A 59 -15.65 -6.86 -13.84
C VAL A 59 -14.41 -6.86 -14.74
N ASP A 60 -13.73 -7.99 -14.87
CA ASP A 60 -12.57 -8.18 -15.76
C ASP A 60 -11.32 -7.34 -15.43
N ILE A 61 -11.16 -6.88 -14.19
CA ILE A 61 -9.94 -6.25 -13.70
C ILE A 61 -8.96 -7.31 -13.22
N ASP A 62 -7.71 -7.25 -13.70
CA ASP A 62 -6.70 -8.28 -13.43
C ASP A 62 -6.01 -8.06 -12.07
N PHE A 63 -5.79 -6.80 -11.64
CA PHE A 63 -5.22 -6.49 -10.32
C PHE A 63 -5.49 -5.06 -9.86
N SER A 64 -5.37 -4.85 -8.56
CA SER A 64 -5.38 -3.52 -7.94
C SER A 64 -3.97 -3.11 -7.49
N PHE A 65 -3.67 -1.81 -7.57
CA PHE A 65 -2.46 -1.25 -6.98
C PHE A 65 -2.62 -1.14 -5.45
N THR A 66 -2.53 -2.30 -4.77
CA THR A 66 -2.65 -2.46 -3.31
C THR A 66 -1.77 -3.63 -2.84
N PRO A 67 -1.26 -3.61 -1.60
CA PRO A 67 -1.44 -2.66 -0.50
C PRO A 67 -0.53 -1.42 -0.54
N VAL A 68 -0.91 -0.39 0.24
CA VAL A 68 -0.02 0.71 0.63
C VAL A 68 0.89 0.20 1.74
N LEU A 69 2.21 0.31 1.54
CA LEU A 69 3.25 -0.14 2.46
C LEU A 69 3.97 1.03 3.15
N ASP A 70 3.56 2.25 2.83
CA ASP A 70 4.13 3.46 3.40
C ASP A 70 3.87 3.55 4.91
N ILE A 71 4.86 4.06 5.64
CA ILE A 71 4.75 4.35 7.07
C ILE A 71 3.98 5.66 7.25
N ASP A 72 3.01 5.69 8.17
CA ASP A 72 2.31 6.92 8.54
C ASP A 72 3.16 7.73 9.53
N TYR A 73 3.92 8.69 9.01
CA TYR A 73 4.66 9.66 9.83
C TYR A 73 3.79 10.82 10.34
N GLY A 74 2.50 10.83 10.03
CA GLY A 74 1.57 11.92 10.38
C GLY A 74 1.82 13.21 9.58
N ALA A 75 2.70 13.19 8.59
CA ALA A 75 3.11 14.37 7.83
C ALA A 75 2.47 14.45 6.44
N SER A 76 2.26 13.33 5.79
CA SER A 76 1.78 13.24 4.41
C SER A 76 0.25 13.23 4.35
N SER A 77 -0.35 14.25 3.71
CA SER A 77 -1.78 14.24 3.38
C SER A 77 -2.12 13.28 2.23
N VAL A 78 -1.12 12.94 1.43
CA VAL A 78 -1.26 12.00 0.29
C VAL A 78 -1.38 10.57 0.78
N ILE A 79 -0.59 10.19 1.77
CA ILE A 79 -0.62 8.86 2.39
C ILE A 79 -1.65 8.84 3.52
N GLY A 80 -1.39 9.51 4.63
CA GLY A 80 -2.31 9.66 5.75
C GLY A 80 -3.06 8.36 6.09
N ASP A 81 -4.38 8.42 6.04
CA ASP A 81 -5.27 7.31 6.41
C ASP A 81 -5.27 6.10 5.45
N ARG A 82 -4.52 6.18 4.34
CA ARG A 82 -4.27 5.05 3.44
C ARG A 82 -3.24 4.06 4.02
N ALA A 83 -2.30 4.54 4.85
CA ALA A 83 -1.35 3.68 5.55
C ALA A 83 -2.06 2.84 6.63
N PHE A 84 -1.56 1.64 6.88
CA PHE A 84 -2.07 0.80 7.97
C PHE A 84 -1.69 1.34 9.35
N HIS A 85 -0.44 1.77 9.51
CA HIS A 85 0.12 2.11 10.82
C HIS A 85 1.36 3.01 10.70
N GLN A 86 1.85 3.49 11.85
CA GLN A 86 3.13 4.20 11.98
C GLN A 86 4.33 3.26 12.20
N ASP A 87 4.10 2.01 12.55
CA ASP A 87 5.13 1.02 12.88
C ASP A 87 5.21 -0.05 11.79
N ILE A 88 6.42 -0.55 11.54
CA ILE A 88 6.77 -1.48 10.46
C ILE A 88 6.09 -2.84 10.62
N ASP A 89 6.10 -3.41 11.84
CA ASP A 89 5.55 -4.75 12.09
C ASP A 89 4.05 -4.83 11.82
N PRO A 90 3.20 -3.92 12.36
CA PRO A 90 1.78 -3.90 12.00
C PRO A 90 1.51 -3.72 10.51
N ILE A 91 2.27 -2.86 9.83
CA ILE A 91 2.14 -2.67 8.37
C ILE A 91 2.43 -3.99 7.66
N SER A 92 3.57 -4.62 7.99
CA SER A 92 4.00 -5.85 7.34
C SER A 92 3.01 -7.00 7.55
N GLU A 93 2.48 -7.17 8.76
CA GLU A 93 1.54 -8.24 9.09
C GLU A 93 0.16 -8.02 8.44
N LEU A 94 -0.37 -6.80 8.52
CA LEU A 94 -1.67 -6.49 7.94
C LEU A 94 -1.63 -6.54 6.41
N ALA A 95 -0.56 -6.00 5.80
CA ALA A 95 -0.35 -6.10 4.36
C ALA A 95 -0.18 -7.55 3.90
N SER A 96 0.56 -8.37 4.66
CA SER A 96 0.69 -9.81 4.39
C SER A 96 -0.67 -10.52 4.39
N SER A 97 -1.50 -10.23 5.40
CA SER A 97 -2.84 -10.79 5.51
C SER A 97 -3.76 -10.35 4.36
N LEU A 98 -3.68 -9.07 3.95
CA LEU A 98 -4.43 -8.56 2.80
C LEU A 98 -3.99 -9.25 1.51
N ILE A 99 -2.67 -9.40 1.29
CA ILE A 99 -2.10 -10.12 0.13
C ILE A 99 -2.56 -11.57 0.12
N GLU A 100 -2.60 -12.23 1.28
CA GLU A 100 -3.12 -13.59 1.38
C GLU A 100 -4.59 -13.67 0.92
N GLY A 101 -5.40 -12.68 1.26
CA GLY A 101 -6.78 -12.57 0.79
C GLY A 101 -6.88 -12.35 -0.71
N LEU A 102 -6.08 -11.42 -1.27
CA LEU A 102 -6.00 -11.20 -2.72
C LEU A 102 -5.63 -12.48 -3.47
N ASN A 103 -4.58 -13.17 -3.01
CA ASN A 103 -4.12 -14.42 -3.61
C ASN A 103 -5.19 -15.53 -3.52
N PHE A 104 -5.96 -15.59 -2.43
CA PHE A 104 -7.05 -16.54 -2.26
C PHE A 104 -8.16 -16.32 -3.30
N GLY A 105 -8.47 -15.06 -3.66
CA GLY A 105 -9.36 -14.70 -4.76
C GLY A 105 -8.69 -14.74 -6.15
N GLY A 106 -7.44 -15.24 -6.26
CA GLY A 106 -6.72 -15.36 -7.54
C GLY A 106 -6.07 -14.09 -8.07
N MET A 107 -6.08 -12.99 -7.30
CA MET A 107 -5.54 -11.70 -7.70
C MET A 107 -4.13 -11.48 -7.15
N GLN A 108 -3.24 -10.90 -7.97
CA GLN A 108 -1.90 -10.53 -7.54
C GLN A 108 -1.88 -9.13 -6.93
N SER A 109 -0.87 -8.86 -6.09
CA SER A 109 -0.72 -7.62 -5.34
C SER A 109 0.43 -6.75 -5.85
N VAL A 110 0.29 -5.43 -5.69
CA VAL A 110 1.34 -4.44 -6.00
C VAL A 110 1.52 -3.52 -4.80
N GLY A 111 2.62 -3.69 -4.08
CA GLY A 111 2.97 -2.85 -2.93
C GLY A 111 3.49 -1.48 -3.35
N LYS A 112 3.10 -0.43 -2.67
CA LYS A 112 3.44 0.95 -3.02
C LYS A 112 3.58 1.83 -1.78
N HIS A 113 4.33 2.94 -1.87
CA HIS A 113 5.09 3.53 -2.99
C HIS A 113 6.58 3.44 -2.66
N PHE A 114 7.29 2.50 -3.29
CA PHE A 114 8.71 2.21 -2.99
C PHE A 114 9.62 3.42 -3.27
N PRO A 115 10.62 3.69 -2.45
CA PRO A 115 10.99 3.03 -1.18
C PRO A 115 10.19 3.50 0.04
N GLY A 116 9.29 4.49 -0.08
CA GLY A 116 8.41 5.01 0.95
C GLY A 116 8.01 6.47 0.70
N HIS A 117 6.72 6.77 0.75
CA HIS A 117 6.16 8.11 0.49
C HIS A 117 5.63 8.81 1.76
N GLY A 118 5.58 8.10 2.89
CA GLY A 118 4.88 8.58 4.09
C GLY A 118 5.53 9.79 4.78
N PHE A 119 6.81 10.02 4.57
CA PHE A 119 7.54 11.15 5.16
C PHE A 119 7.30 12.47 4.42
N ILE A 120 6.98 12.42 3.13
CA ILE A 120 6.88 13.59 2.25
C ILE A 120 5.49 14.22 2.36
N LYS A 121 5.47 15.53 2.64
CA LYS A 121 4.23 16.32 2.74
C LYS A 121 3.64 16.70 1.38
N THR A 122 4.51 16.87 0.39
CA THR A 122 4.18 17.35 -0.94
C THR A 122 3.45 16.29 -1.75
N ASP A 123 2.41 16.70 -2.48
CA ASP A 123 1.76 15.85 -3.47
C ASP A 123 2.62 15.79 -4.74
N THR A 124 3.19 14.61 -5.02
CA THR A 124 4.07 14.38 -6.17
C THR A 124 3.38 14.53 -7.53
N HIS A 125 2.05 14.59 -7.57
CA HIS A 125 1.30 14.87 -8.79
C HIS A 125 1.26 16.37 -9.15
N THR A 126 1.54 17.23 -8.19
CA THR A 126 1.45 18.70 -8.35
C THR A 126 2.80 19.40 -8.22
N GLU A 127 3.73 18.83 -7.48
CA GLU A 127 5.04 19.43 -7.20
C GLU A 127 6.12 18.36 -7.14
N VAL A 128 7.38 18.79 -7.38
CA VAL A 128 8.56 17.91 -7.22
C VAL A 128 8.79 17.67 -5.73
N ALA A 129 8.66 16.42 -5.32
CA ALA A 129 8.90 16.02 -3.95
C ALA A 129 10.35 15.54 -3.78
N ILE A 130 11.00 16.00 -2.72
CA ILE A 130 12.38 15.63 -2.39
C ILE A 130 12.42 15.06 -0.99
N ASP A 131 13.02 13.87 -0.85
CA ASP A 131 13.38 13.27 0.43
C ASP A 131 14.89 13.43 0.61
N ASP A 132 15.28 14.27 1.56
CA ASP A 132 16.67 14.59 1.88
C ASP A 132 17.23 13.76 3.04
N ARG A 133 16.46 12.80 3.54
CA ARG A 133 16.90 11.89 4.59
C ARG A 133 18.11 11.05 4.11
N PRO A 134 19.04 10.71 5.04
CA PRO A 134 20.11 9.77 4.71
C PRO A 134 19.55 8.44 4.20
N LEU A 135 20.19 7.87 3.17
CA LEU A 135 19.78 6.58 2.59
C LEU A 135 19.67 5.49 3.67
N GLU A 136 20.58 5.46 4.62
CA GLU A 136 20.55 4.51 5.74
C GLU A 136 19.24 4.62 6.55
N THR A 137 18.72 5.83 6.75
CA THR A 137 17.45 6.05 7.44
C THR A 137 16.29 5.43 6.66
N ILE A 138 16.24 5.64 5.35
CA ILE A 138 15.21 5.09 4.47
C ILE A 138 15.31 3.56 4.43
N GLN A 139 16.54 3.01 4.31
CA GLN A 139 16.78 1.57 4.31
C GLN A 139 16.36 0.88 5.60
N ASN A 140 16.63 1.52 6.75
CA ASN A 140 16.36 0.95 8.07
C ASN A 140 14.92 1.21 8.57
N ASN A 141 14.11 1.94 7.81
CA ASN A 141 12.71 2.21 8.15
C ASN A 141 11.79 1.88 6.97
N ASP A 142 11.65 2.81 6.03
CA ASP A 142 10.64 2.74 4.96
C ASP A 142 10.79 1.48 4.09
N MET A 143 12.02 1.12 3.72
CA MET A 143 12.30 -0.06 2.89
C MET A 143 12.05 -1.38 3.63
N LEU A 144 12.00 -1.40 4.96
CA LEU A 144 11.78 -2.65 5.70
C LEU A 144 10.38 -3.22 5.46
N THR A 145 9.37 -2.40 5.31
CA THR A 145 8.03 -2.86 4.98
C THR A 145 8.04 -3.61 3.64
N PHE A 146 8.70 -3.05 2.63
CA PHE A 146 8.85 -3.69 1.31
C PHE A 146 9.69 -4.97 1.39
N ASN A 147 10.83 -4.93 2.08
CA ASN A 147 11.71 -6.09 2.25
C ASN A 147 10.97 -7.27 2.91
N ASN A 148 10.11 -7.00 3.90
CA ASN A 148 9.31 -8.02 4.56
C ASN A 148 8.31 -8.65 3.58
N LEU A 149 7.65 -7.86 2.74
CA LEU A 149 6.67 -8.36 1.76
C LEU A 149 7.34 -9.04 0.56
N ILE A 150 8.54 -8.61 0.15
CA ILE A 150 9.35 -9.29 -0.88
C ILE A 150 9.70 -10.71 -0.43
N LYS A 151 10.09 -10.90 0.83
CA LYS A 151 10.41 -12.22 1.40
C LYS A 151 9.24 -13.19 1.36
N ILE A 152 8.00 -12.72 1.46
CA ILE A 152 6.79 -13.54 1.36
C ILE A 152 6.24 -13.64 -0.07
N GLY A 153 6.90 -13.02 -1.04
CA GLY A 153 6.63 -13.22 -2.46
C GLY A 153 5.60 -12.28 -3.07
N ILE A 154 5.52 -11.01 -2.62
CA ILE A 154 4.74 -9.98 -3.33
C ILE A 154 5.15 -9.92 -4.81
N LYS A 155 4.19 -9.77 -5.72
CA LYS A 155 4.42 -9.92 -7.16
C LYS A 155 4.77 -8.63 -7.89
N GLY A 156 4.40 -7.49 -7.34
CA GLY A 156 4.67 -6.20 -7.95
C GLY A 156 5.03 -5.15 -6.91
N ILE A 157 5.85 -4.19 -7.31
CA ILE A 157 6.21 -3.00 -6.53
C ILE A 157 6.08 -1.78 -7.43
N MET A 158 5.39 -0.77 -6.94
CA MET A 158 5.25 0.52 -7.61
C MET A 158 6.21 1.54 -6.99
N PRO A 159 7.15 2.10 -7.77
CA PRO A 159 8.02 3.17 -7.28
C PRO A 159 7.23 4.46 -7.01
N SER A 160 7.75 5.27 -6.10
CA SER A 160 7.26 6.63 -5.86
C SER A 160 7.91 7.62 -6.85
N HIS A 161 7.23 8.73 -7.12
CA HIS A 161 7.79 9.87 -7.88
C HIS A 161 8.46 10.88 -6.95
N ILE A 162 9.48 10.43 -6.20
CA ILE A 162 10.23 11.23 -5.23
C ILE A 162 11.70 11.25 -5.62
N ILE A 163 12.34 12.40 -5.52
CA ILE A 163 13.80 12.53 -5.62
C ILE A 163 14.39 12.20 -4.26
N TYR A 164 15.16 11.13 -4.19
CA TYR A 164 15.95 10.78 -3.00
C TYR A 164 17.34 11.37 -3.13
N SER A 165 17.55 12.59 -2.62
CA SER A 165 18.75 13.38 -2.85
C SER A 165 20.04 12.71 -2.34
N SER A 166 19.92 11.80 -1.37
CA SER A 166 21.03 10.97 -0.90
C SER A 166 21.44 9.83 -1.86
N CYS A 167 20.62 9.54 -2.87
CA CYS A 167 20.87 8.48 -3.86
C CYS A 167 21.09 9.04 -5.25
N ASP A 168 20.21 9.95 -5.69
CA ASP A 168 20.25 10.55 -7.02
C ASP A 168 19.67 11.96 -6.94
N GLN A 169 20.29 12.90 -7.69
CA GLN A 169 19.83 14.30 -7.79
C GLN A 169 18.82 14.50 -8.92
N ASN A 170 18.60 13.47 -9.75
CA ASN A 170 17.67 13.53 -10.86
C ASN A 170 16.37 12.79 -10.52
N PRO A 171 15.20 13.30 -10.95
CA PRO A 171 13.96 12.56 -10.81
C PRO A 171 14.05 11.26 -11.63
N SER A 172 13.91 10.13 -10.96
CA SER A 172 13.67 8.87 -11.65
C SER A 172 12.20 8.85 -12.05
N GLY A 173 11.89 9.28 -13.24
CA GLY A 173 10.56 9.26 -13.81
C GLY A 173 10.31 8.09 -14.69
#